data_7611fd6d02c9a302145ce6ce3267344b
#
_entry.id   7611fd6d02c9a302145ce6ce3267344b
#
_cell.length_a   1.000
_cell.length_b   1.000
_cell.length_c   1.000
_cell.angle_alpha   90.00
_cell.angle_beta   90.00
_cell.angle_gamma   90.00
#
_symmetry.space_group_name_H-M   'P 1'
#
loop_
_entity.id
_entity.type
_entity.pdbx_description
1 polymer ?
#
loop_
_entity_poly.entity_id
_entity_poly.type
_entity_poly.pdbx_seq_one_letter_code
_entity_poly.pdbx_strand_id
1 'polypeptide(L)'
;MSVPSTKLNLSEIIEDIFLILTNKEKDVIVQRFSLDNKPRRTLESIGQHFSVTRERVRQIEKIALNKLRRTVQTTRLNSINEVANKIIEENGGVILERKLVSEILNNIGSTNDVDAHIIKLALNINQTIDKSEKTNLTHPFWRLKGLDLSFIN
;
A
#
# COMPACT_ATOMS: atom_id res chain seq x y z
N MET A 1 -18.07 -6.27 24.62
CA MET A 1 -17.63 -5.98 24.47
C MET A 1 -17.00 -5.63 23.63
N SER A 2 -16.89 -5.34 23.28
CA SER A 2 -16.50 -4.95 22.63
C SER A 2 -15.38 -5.09 22.28
N VAL A 3 -14.99 -5.16 21.69
CA VAL A 3 -13.99 -5.44 21.31
C VAL A 3 -13.22 -4.60 20.89
N PRO A 4 -13.07 -3.98 21.08
CA PRO A 4 -12.36 -3.05 20.81
C PRO A 4 -11.19 -3.25 20.38
N SER A 5 -10.74 -3.81 20.83
CA SER A 5 -9.61 -4.14 20.47
C SER A 5 -9.36 -4.14 19.15
N THR A 6 -10.18 -4.02 18.41
CA THR A 6 -9.95 -4.13 17.09
C THR A 6 -9.22 -2.98 16.54
N LYS A 7 -8.86 -2.01 17.29
CA LYS A 7 -8.17 -0.95 16.73
C LYS A 7 -6.79 -1.38 16.39
N LEU A 8 -6.40 -1.36 15.14
CA LEU A 8 -5.07 -1.69 14.71
C LEU A 8 -4.16 -0.51 14.86
N ASN A 9 -2.97 -0.71 15.38
CA ASN A 9 -1.95 0.32 15.40
C ASN A 9 -1.06 0.09 14.19
N LEU A 10 -1.40 0.73 13.08
CA LEU A 10 -0.71 0.49 11.83
C LEU A 10 0.77 0.92 11.87
N SER A 11 1.08 1.98 12.61
CA SER A 11 2.48 2.40 12.73
C SER A 11 3.34 1.33 13.37
N GLU A 12 2.80 0.66 14.38
CA GLU A 12 3.52 -0.40 15.05
C GLU A 12 3.69 -1.61 14.15
N ILE A 13 2.63 -1.95 13.43
CA ILE A 13 2.67 -3.08 12.50
C ILE A 13 3.70 -2.84 11.41
N ILE A 14 3.76 -1.61 10.89
CA ILE A 14 4.67 -1.32 9.81
C ILE A 14 6.12 -1.36 10.28
N GLU A 15 6.38 -0.94 11.50
CA GLU A 15 7.73 -1.01 12.04
C GLU A 15 8.20 -2.47 12.12
N ASP A 16 7.30 -3.37 12.49
CA ASP A 16 7.64 -4.79 12.57
C ASP A 16 7.96 -5.36 11.20
N ILE A 17 7.17 -5.06 10.20
CA ILE A 17 7.41 -5.66 8.89
C ILE A 17 8.63 -5.06 8.21
N PHE A 18 9.04 -3.86 8.61
CA PHE A 18 10.21 -3.23 8.02
C PHE A 18 11.52 -3.83 8.52
N LEU A 19 11.47 -4.69 9.53
CA LEU A 19 12.70 -5.33 10.04
C LEU A 19 13.41 -6.18 8.99
N ILE A 20 12.71 -6.60 7.94
CA ILE A 20 13.33 -7.39 6.90
C ILE A 20 14.01 -6.54 5.83
N LEU A 21 13.85 -5.23 5.91
CA LEU A 21 14.43 -4.33 4.91
C LEU A 21 15.77 -3.79 5.39
N THR A 22 16.66 -3.51 4.45
CA THR A 22 17.87 -2.77 4.78
C THR A 22 17.49 -1.33 5.08
N ASN A 23 18.38 -0.58 5.69
CA ASN A 23 18.12 0.82 5.99
C ASN A 23 17.80 1.62 4.74
N LYS A 24 18.52 1.37 3.65
CA LYS A 24 18.29 2.10 2.41
C LYS A 24 16.95 1.73 1.80
N GLU A 25 16.59 0.46 1.84
CA GLU A 25 15.29 0.00 1.34
C GLU A 25 14.16 0.64 2.14
N LYS A 26 14.31 0.68 3.46
CA LYS A 26 13.30 1.29 4.30
C LYS A 26 13.17 2.78 3.98
N ASP A 27 14.29 3.49 3.84
CA ASP A 27 14.25 4.92 3.56
C ASP A 27 13.53 5.21 2.23
N VAL A 28 13.79 4.40 1.22
CA VAL A 28 13.15 4.57 -0.07
C VAL A 28 11.64 4.38 0.07
N ILE A 29 11.21 3.33 0.76
CA ILE A 29 9.78 3.06 0.93
C ILE A 29 9.11 4.19 1.72
N VAL A 30 9.74 4.66 2.79
CA VAL A 30 9.18 5.76 3.59
C VAL A 30 8.98 7.00 2.71
N GLN A 31 9.95 7.32 1.88
CA GLN A 31 9.87 8.52 1.05
C GLN A 31 8.91 8.37 -0.12
N ARG A 32 8.79 7.18 -0.67
CA ARG A 32 7.91 6.95 -1.82
C ARG A 32 6.44 6.81 -1.40
N PHE A 33 6.18 6.38 -0.17
CA PHE A 33 4.81 6.19 0.30
C PHE A 33 4.41 7.21 1.36
N SER A 34 5.23 8.24 1.56
CA SER A 34 4.92 9.33 2.51
C SER A 34 4.67 8.84 3.93
N LEU A 35 5.39 7.81 4.35
CA LEU A 35 5.17 7.25 5.68
C LEU A 35 5.66 8.18 6.78
N ASP A 36 6.45 9.19 6.42
CA ASP A 36 6.88 10.23 7.33
C ASP A 36 5.93 11.44 7.31
N ASN A 37 4.79 11.27 6.64
CA ASN A 37 3.76 12.30 6.50
C ASN A 37 4.28 13.57 5.78
N LYS A 38 5.26 13.39 4.93
CA LYS A 38 5.75 14.47 4.07
C LYS A 38 5.34 14.16 2.64
N PRO A 39 5.36 15.13 1.74
CA PRO A 39 4.97 14.85 0.35
C PRO A 39 5.82 13.75 -0.26
N ARG A 40 5.22 12.99 -1.15
CA ARG A 40 5.91 11.89 -1.84
C ARG A 40 7.10 12.44 -2.61
N ARG A 41 8.25 11.81 -2.48
CA ARG A 41 9.44 12.20 -3.21
C ARG A 41 9.56 11.43 -4.50
N THR A 42 10.14 12.06 -5.52
CA THR A 42 10.35 11.41 -6.81
C THR A 42 11.56 10.50 -6.75
N LEU A 43 11.64 9.58 -7.70
CA LEU A 43 12.82 8.71 -7.79
C LEU A 43 14.08 9.54 -7.98
N GLU A 44 14.00 10.60 -8.78
CA GLU A 44 15.14 11.46 -9.02
C GLU A 44 15.59 12.17 -7.75
N SER A 45 14.66 12.72 -7.00
CA SER A 45 14.97 13.41 -5.76
C SER A 45 15.64 12.48 -4.76
N ILE A 46 15.15 11.28 -4.64
CA ILE A 46 15.73 10.30 -3.72
C ILE A 46 17.13 9.91 -4.22
N GLY A 47 17.28 9.75 -5.54
CA GLY A 47 18.58 9.42 -6.11
C GLY A 47 19.61 10.50 -5.83
N GLN A 48 19.23 11.75 -5.93
CA GLN A 48 20.13 12.86 -5.62
C GLN A 48 20.53 12.83 -4.15
N HIS A 49 19.58 12.52 -3.29
CA HIS A 49 19.85 12.48 -1.85
C HIS A 49 20.83 11.36 -1.50
N PHE A 50 20.72 10.20 -2.16
CA PHE A 50 21.60 9.09 -1.88
C PHE A 50 22.80 8.96 -2.83
N SER A 51 22.96 9.91 -3.73
CA SER A 51 24.05 9.90 -4.72
C SER A 51 24.02 8.67 -5.60
N VAL A 52 22.82 8.27 -6.03
CA VAL A 52 22.66 7.17 -6.96
C VAL A 52 21.68 7.60 -8.06
N THR A 53 21.58 6.82 -9.11
CA THR A 53 20.70 7.15 -10.24
C THR A 53 19.24 6.88 -9.87
N ARG A 54 18.33 7.53 -10.58
CA ARG A 54 16.91 7.27 -10.38
C ARG A 54 16.59 5.81 -10.69
N GLU A 55 17.27 5.22 -11.65
CA GLU A 55 17.04 3.83 -11.99
C GLU A 55 17.44 2.90 -10.83
N ARG A 56 18.54 3.25 -10.15
CA ARG A 56 18.94 2.48 -8.98
C ARG A 56 17.90 2.58 -7.86
N VAL A 57 17.34 3.78 -7.67
CA VAL A 57 16.27 3.97 -6.67
C VAL A 57 15.06 3.11 -7.03
N ARG A 58 14.70 3.07 -8.33
CA ARG A 58 13.58 2.27 -8.78
C ARG A 58 13.81 0.79 -8.47
N GLN A 59 15.05 0.31 -8.68
CA GLN A 59 15.40 -1.07 -8.35
C GLN A 59 15.30 -1.34 -6.86
N ILE A 60 15.78 -0.41 -6.04
CA ILE A 60 15.71 -0.56 -4.58
C ILE A 60 14.25 -0.62 -4.13
N GLU A 61 13.41 0.25 -4.67
CA GLU A 61 11.98 0.24 -4.34
C GLU A 61 11.37 -1.10 -4.71
N LYS A 62 11.66 -1.60 -5.89
CA LYS A 62 11.10 -2.86 -6.36
C LYS A 62 11.54 -4.03 -5.48
N ILE A 63 12.81 -4.07 -5.10
CA ILE A 63 13.32 -5.12 -4.23
C ILE A 63 12.63 -5.05 -2.87
N ALA A 64 12.49 -3.84 -2.32
CA ALA A 64 11.85 -3.67 -1.04
C ALA A 64 10.39 -4.12 -1.07
N LEU A 65 9.65 -3.70 -2.09
CA LEU A 65 8.24 -4.09 -2.21
C LEU A 65 8.11 -5.60 -2.38
N ASN A 66 9.01 -6.23 -3.12
CA ASN A 66 8.96 -7.69 -3.29
C ASN A 66 9.24 -8.41 -1.98
N LYS A 67 10.16 -7.91 -1.17
CA LYS A 67 10.41 -8.49 0.16
C LYS A 67 9.17 -8.41 1.03
N LEU A 68 8.53 -7.24 1.04
CA LEU A 68 7.32 -7.05 1.84
C LEU A 68 6.18 -7.93 1.32
N ARG A 69 6.06 -8.04 0.00
CA ARG A 69 4.99 -8.83 -0.61
C ARG A 69 5.09 -10.30 -0.23
N ARG A 70 6.31 -10.82 -0.11
CA ARG A 70 6.49 -12.22 0.24
C ARG A 70 6.13 -12.53 1.69
N THR A 71 6.20 -11.53 2.58
CA THR A 71 5.99 -11.80 3.98
C THR A 71 4.68 -11.26 4.54
N VAL A 72 3.96 -10.46 3.77
CA VAL A 72 2.78 -9.77 4.31
C VAL A 72 1.74 -10.73 4.87
N GLN A 73 1.59 -11.91 4.27
CA GLN A 73 0.56 -12.84 4.72
C GLN A 73 0.82 -13.39 6.10
N THR A 74 2.07 -13.35 6.58
CA THR A 74 2.38 -13.85 7.90
C THR A 74 2.44 -12.73 8.92
N THR A 75 2.03 -11.52 8.54
CA THR A 75 2.07 -10.37 9.42
C THR A 75 0.67 -9.89 9.73
N ARG A 76 0.56 -9.04 10.73
CA ARG A 76 -0.73 -8.45 11.09
C ARG A 76 -1.28 -7.53 10.01
N LEU A 77 -0.45 -7.07 9.09
CA LEU A 77 -0.90 -6.23 8.00
C LEU A 77 -1.85 -6.99 7.06
N ASN A 78 -1.82 -8.32 7.11
CA ASN A 78 -2.71 -9.11 6.28
C ASN A 78 -4.18 -8.84 6.60
N SER A 79 -4.50 -8.37 7.80
CA SER A 79 -5.89 -8.02 8.11
C SER A 79 -6.38 -6.87 7.24
N ILE A 80 -5.48 -5.95 6.83
CA ILE A 80 -5.85 -4.89 5.92
C ILE A 80 -6.14 -5.49 4.54
N ASN A 81 -5.38 -6.50 4.13
CA ASN A 81 -5.63 -7.17 2.86
C ASN A 81 -7.00 -7.81 2.85
N GLU A 82 -7.39 -8.43 3.94
CA GLU A 82 -8.70 -9.07 4.02
C GLU A 82 -9.83 -8.05 3.96
N VAL A 83 -9.68 -6.93 4.66
CA VAL A 83 -10.67 -5.87 4.63
C VAL A 83 -10.75 -5.28 3.21
N ALA A 84 -9.60 -5.03 2.58
CA ALA A 84 -9.57 -4.47 1.24
C ALA A 84 -10.25 -5.38 0.24
N ASN A 85 -9.94 -6.68 0.30
CA ASN A 85 -10.53 -7.64 -0.64
C ASN A 85 -12.05 -7.70 -0.49
N LYS A 86 -12.53 -7.66 0.75
CA LYS A 86 -13.96 -7.69 0.99
C LYS A 86 -14.65 -6.45 0.44
N ILE A 87 -14.05 -5.28 0.65
CA ILE A 87 -14.61 -4.04 0.14
C ILE A 87 -14.64 -4.04 -1.38
N ILE A 88 -13.57 -4.49 -2.02
CA ILE A 88 -13.51 -4.54 -3.48
C ILE A 88 -14.58 -5.50 -3.99
N GLU A 89 -14.72 -6.64 -3.35
CA GLU A 89 -15.71 -7.61 -3.76
C GLU A 89 -17.12 -7.05 -3.64
N GLU A 90 -17.40 -6.34 -2.56
CA GLU A 90 -18.71 -5.73 -2.34
C GLU A 90 -19.00 -4.62 -3.36
N ASN A 91 -17.98 -4.10 -4.00
CA ASN A 91 -18.14 -3.07 -5.00
C ASN A 91 -18.04 -3.62 -6.43
N GLY A 92 -18.27 -4.92 -6.58
CA GLY A 92 -18.30 -5.54 -7.91
C GLY A 92 -16.93 -5.90 -8.45
N GLY A 93 -15.89 -5.88 -7.63
CA GLY A 93 -14.55 -6.30 -8.02
C GLY A 93 -13.62 -5.19 -8.44
N VAL A 94 -14.10 -3.94 -8.49
CA VAL A 94 -13.28 -2.80 -8.88
C VAL A 94 -13.69 -1.59 -8.04
N ILE A 95 -12.73 -0.80 -7.59
CA ILE A 95 -13.03 0.37 -6.77
C ILE A 95 -11.94 1.43 -6.93
N LEU A 96 -12.31 2.69 -6.88
CA LEU A 96 -11.34 3.78 -6.90
C LEU A 96 -10.48 3.74 -5.65
N GLU A 97 -9.20 4.03 -5.80
CA GLU A 97 -8.27 3.98 -4.68
C GLU A 97 -8.70 4.86 -3.52
N ARG A 98 -9.09 6.09 -3.78
CA ARG A 98 -9.41 6.98 -2.66
C ARG A 98 -10.65 6.50 -1.92
N LYS A 99 -11.61 5.89 -2.61
CA LYS A 99 -12.78 5.33 -1.95
C LYS A 99 -12.38 4.14 -1.10
N LEU A 100 -11.52 3.27 -1.65
CA LEU A 100 -11.05 2.09 -0.94
C LEU A 100 -10.30 2.50 0.34
N VAL A 101 -9.38 3.44 0.24
CA VAL A 101 -8.62 3.90 1.40
C VAL A 101 -9.57 4.49 2.45
N SER A 102 -10.54 5.29 2.01
CA SER A 102 -11.49 5.89 2.94
C SER A 102 -12.31 4.83 3.67
N GLU A 103 -12.76 3.81 2.94
CA GLU A 103 -13.56 2.75 3.57
C GLU A 103 -12.74 1.88 4.51
N ILE A 104 -11.46 1.64 4.18
CA ILE A 104 -10.59 0.90 5.09
C ILE A 104 -10.36 1.72 6.37
N LEU A 105 -10.10 3.03 6.23
CA LEU A 105 -9.92 3.89 7.39
C LEU A 105 -11.14 3.87 8.28
N ASN A 106 -12.34 3.95 7.70
CA ASN A 106 -13.57 3.88 8.48
C ASN A 106 -13.69 2.54 9.18
N ASN A 107 -13.32 1.47 8.50
CA ASN A 107 -13.44 0.13 9.06
C ASN A 107 -12.55 -0.05 10.29
N ILE A 108 -11.34 0.52 10.26
CA ILE A 108 -10.43 0.39 11.39
C ILE A 108 -10.54 1.54 12.38
N GLY A 109 -11.45 2.48 12.12
CA GLY A 109 -11.69 3.57 13.06
C GLY A 109 -10.59 4.61 13.11
N SER A 110 -9.93 4.88 11.99
CA SER A 110 -8.83 5.83 11.96
C SER A 110 -9.15 7.04 11.10
N THR A 111 -8.64 8.20 11.50
CA THR A 111 -8.70 9.40 10.68
C THR A 111 -7.29 9.96 10.48
N ASN A 112 -6.27 9.15 10.77
CA ASN A 112 -4.89 9.59 10.74
C ASN A 112 -4.34 9.56 9.32
N ASP A 113 -3.68 10.63 8.88
CA ASP A 113 -3.12 10.70 7.54
C ASP A 113 -2.03 9.66 7.29
N VAL A 114 -1.21 9.39 8.29
CA VAL A 114 -0.16 8.38 8.15
C VAL A 114 -0.77 7.01 7.93
N ASP A 115 -1.89 6.72 8.60
CA ASP A 115 -2.57 5.44 8.40
C ASP A 115 -3.06 5.31 6.96
N ALA A 116 -3.52 6.40 6.34
CA ALA A 116 -3.92 6.36 4.95
C ALA A 116 -2.73 5.99 4.06
N HIS A 117 -1.55 6.53 4.35
CA HIS A 117 -0.35 6.21 3.58
C HIS A 117 0.07 4.76 3.79
N ILE A 118 -0.04 4.25 5.00
CA ILE A 118 0.26 2.85 5.29
C ILE A 118 -0.69 1.91 4.55
N ILE A 119 -1.97 2.30 4.49
CA ILE A 119 -2.96 1.51 3.75
C ILE A 119 -2.59 1.45 2.27
N LYS A 120 -2.14 2.56 1.69
CA LYS A 120 -1.73 2.55 0.28
C LYS A 120 -0.54 1.61 0.07
N LEU A 121 0.40 1.57 1.01
CA LEU A 121 1.50 0.61 0.92
C LEU A 121 0.96 -0.81 1.01
N ALA A 122 0.05 -1.07 1.95
CA ALA A 122 -0.53 -2.39 2.10
C ALA A 122 -1.22 -2.85 0.81
N LEU A 123 -1.93 -1.96 0.14
CA LEU A 123 -2.57 -2.28 -1.13
C LEU A 123 -1.53 -2.67 -2.19
N ASN A 124 -0.40 -1.99 -2.20
CA ASN A 124 0.63 -2.26 -3.18
C ASN A 124 1.34 -3.60 -2.96
N ILE A 125 1.34 -4.12 -1.76
CA ILE A 125 1.97 -5.40 -1.47
C ILE A 125 0.96 -6.53 -1.32
N ASN A 126 -0.32 -6.25 -1.53
CA ASN A 126 -1.36 -7.27 -1.50
C ASN A 126 -1.30 -8.06 -2.80
N GLN A 127 -1.05 -9.36 -2.72
CA GLN A 127 -0.85 -10.19 -3.89
C GLN A 127 -2.14 -10.60 -4.58
N THR A 128 -3.29 -10.28 -4.01
CA THR A 128 -4.57 -10.73 -4.56
C THR A 128 -5.33 -9.62 -5.29
N ILE A 129 -4.78 -8.42 -5.38
CA ILE A 129 -5.41 -7.32 -6.10
C ILE A 129 -4.40 -6.66 -7.03
N ASP A 130 -4.90 -5.99 -8.05
CA ASP A 130 -4.07 -5.28 -9.01
C ASP A 130 -4.50 -3.83 -9.09
N LYS A 131 -3.54 -2.95 -9.27
CA LYS A 131 -3.82 -1.53 -9.46
C LYS A 131 -3.94 -1.23 -10.95
N SER A 132 -4.82 -0.33 -11.28
CA SER A 132 -4.96 0.07 -12.66
C SER A 132 -3.68 0.72 -13.14
N GLU A 133 -3.26 0.33 -14.38
CA GLU A 133 -2.06 0.80 -14.78
C GLU A 133 -2.08 2.03 -15.41
N LYS A 134 -2.71 2.34 -16.27
CA LYS A 134 -2.59 3.38 -16.94
C LYS A 134 -3.59 4.03 -17.28
N THR A 135 -3.83 5.10 -17.05
CA THR A 135 -4.83 5.62 -17.59
C THR A 135 -4.45 7.00 -17.47
N ASN A 136 -4.45 7.72 -18.38
CA ASN A 136 -4.17 9.08 -18.41
C ASN A 136 -5.31 9.92 -17.99
N LEU A 137 -6.46 9.36 -17.94
CA LEU A 137 -7.63 10.15 -17.72
C LEU A 137 -8.35 9.91 -16.45
N THR A 138 -8.02 8.92 -15.71
CA THR A 138 -8.82 8.58 -14.56
C THR A 138 -7.97 8.44 -13.35
N HIS A 139 -8.60 8.45 -12.21
CA HIS A 139 -7.92 8.24 -10.96
C HIS A 139 -7.59 6.75 -10.80
N PRO A 140 -6.57 6.42 -10.01
CA PRO A 140 -6.20 5.03 -9.82
C PRO A 140 -7.33 4.24 -9.19
N PHE A 141 -7.45 2.97 -9.57
CA PHE A 141 -8.41 2.06 -8.96
C PHE A 141 -7.78 0.69 -8.76
N TRP A 142 -8.41 -0.11 -7.92
CA TRP A 142 -7.93 -1.45 -7.59
C TRP A 142 -8.97 -2.48 -7.98
N ARG A 143 -8.51 -3.67 -8.33
CA ARG A 143 -9.41 -4.76 -8.70
C ARG A 143 -8.87 -6.07 -8.18
N LEU A 144 -9.73 -7.05 -8.01
CA LEU A 144 -9.32 -8.38 -7.62
C LEU A 144 -8.60 -9.06 -8.78
N LYS A 145 -7.53 -9.79 -8.48
CA LYS A 145 -6.81 -10.50 -9.50
C LYS A 145 -7.69 -11.60 -10.07
N GLY A 146 -7.49 -11.86 -11.32
CA GLY A 146 -8.26 -12.91 -11.98
C GLY A 146 -9.64 -12.48 -12.41
N LEU A 147 -10.05 -11.25 -12.10
CA LEU A 147 -11.36 -10.81 -12.52
C LEU A 147 -11.35 -10.59 -14.01
N ASP A 148 -12.30 -11.20 -14.70
CA ASP A 148 -12.41 -11.04 -16.13
C ASP A 148 -13.21 -9.79 -16.42
N LEU A 149 -12.57 -8.77 -16.97
CA LEU A 149 -13.22 -7.52 -17.25
C LEU A 149 -13.63 -7.38 -18.72
N SER A 150 -13.49 -8.43 -19.50
CA SER A 150 -13.77 -8.33 -20.91
C SER A 150 -15.23 -7.95 -21.19
N PHE A 151 -16.11 -8.23 -20.27
CA PHE A 151 -17.51 -7.95 -20.48
C PHE A 151 -17.88 -6.51 -20.10
N ILE A 152 -16.92 -5.76 -19.64
CA ILE A 152 -17.21 -4.44 -19.21
C ILE A 152 -16.97 -3.42 -20.27
N ASN A 153 -16.71 -3.67 -21.39
CA ASN A 153 -16.42 -2.68 -22.38
C ASN A 153 -17.50 -1.65 -22.57
#